data_3b53afa6f14ef51aa086721e681d4263
#
_entry.id   3b53afa6f14ef51aa086721e681d4263
#
_cell.length_a   1.000
_cell.length_b   1.000
_cell.length_c   1.000
_cell.angle_alpha   90.00
_cell.angle_beta   90.00
_cell.angle_gamma   90.00
#
_symmetry.space_group_name_H-M   'P 1'
#
loop_
_entity.id
_entity.type
_entity.pdbx_description
1 polymer ?
#
loop_
_entity_poly.entity_id
_entity_poly.type
_entity_poly.pdbx_seq_one_letter_code
_entity_poly.pdbx_strand_id
1 'polypeptide(L)'
;MGNRVYYGEYTLKHWLDLMLKKNIVLPEYQRYFVWDENRVKTLIETFNKDQFVPPITIGAYTKGNTVQNLIIDGQQRLTSLLLACLNIFPDKTKYAKLVENYANENDDIRDDEDMPYDNLLEWRFSVLTEKGSTLDEIRNKILEGNYKTLGLALTEDFLKTHYLGFCYLVPETSINNSQKKFYSSVFRNINIQGEPLQPVESRQSLYFLDESLIDFFEPSFGKEVLLDAKKYGGVGRMDFVRYMSLLTQYHITRRFSSVAYGYRFKMEKYYEEYIYSVVGEVPSDKFGDFETLFPHKDFTTEMNRLTTYIDQLDLKGIYSSIINMDMYFMGLIYHVVILKHDLIINNVEGFRRIVQSKIDEYKKDRYHSRNPAALKHLKARMESSINIYNRYISR
;
A
#
# COMPACT_ATOMS: atom_id res chain seq x y z
N MET A 1 2.28 3.28 34.75
CA MET A 1 3.19 2.14 34.46
C MET A 1 3.65 2.31 33.03
N GLY A 2 4.94 2.13 32.72
CA GLY A 2 5.44 2.25 31.32
C GLY A 2 5.08 1.06 30.44
N ASN A 3 5.34 1.17 29.14
CA ASN A 3 5.21 0.06 28.20
C ASN A 3 6.00 -1.17 28.67
N ARG A 4 5.45 -2.35 28.52
CA ARG A 4 6.07 -3.61 28.94
C ARG A 4 6.38 -4.48 27.76
N VAL A 5 7.47 -5.25 27.86
CA VAL A 5 7.88 -6.24 26.86
C VAL A 5 8.08 -7.57 27.56
N TYR A 6 7.46 -8.60 27.03
CA TYR A 6 7.64 -9.99 27.48
C TYR A 6 8.30 -10.77 26.35
N TYR A 7 9.17 -11.70 26.74
CA TYR A 7 9.88 -12.57 25.81
C TYR A 7 9.53 -14.01 26.07
N GLY A 8 9.47 -14.80 25.02
CA GLY A 8 9.23 -16.23 25.11
C GLY A 8 9.45 -16.91 23.77
N GLU A 9 9.13 -18.20 23.71
CA GLU A 9 9.17 -18.98 22.49
C GLU A 9 7.97 -19.92 22.41
N TYR A 10 7.54 -20.20 21.20
CA TYR A 10 6.53 -21.20 20.91
C TYR A 10 7.10 -22.22 19.93
N THR A 11 6.60 -23.45 20.00
CA THR A 11 6.86 -24.43 18.95
C THR A 11 6.32 -23.95 17.60
N LEU A 12 6.92 -24.38 16.51
CA LEU A 12 6.40 -24.07 15.16
C LEU A 12 4.97 -24.57 15.00
N LYS A 13 4.62 -25.68 15.64
CA LYS A 13 3.25 -26.20 15.69
C LYS A 13 2.28 -25.20 16.34
N HIS A 14 2.67 -24.61 17.47
CA HIS A 14 1.83 -23.62 18.15
C HIS A 14 1.64 -22.36 17.31
N TRP A 15 2.69 -21.87 16.63
CA TRP A 15 2.58 -20.75 15.69
C TRP A 15 1.60 -21.05 14.55
N LEU A 16 1.67 -22.27 13.99
CA LEU A 16 0.74 -22.71 12.97
C LEU A 16 -0.71 -22.70 13.49
N ASP A 17 -0.94 -23.23 14.70
CA ASP A 17 -2.26 -23.24 15.32
C ASP A 17 -2.80 -21.83 15.60
N LEU A 18 -1.94 -20.88 16.01
CA LEU A 18 -2.33 -19.47 16.20
C LEU A 18 -2.79 -18.82 14.89
N MET A 19 -2.11 -19.09 13.77
CA MET A 19 -2.50 -18.61 12.45
C MET A 19 -3.83 -19.23 12.00
N LEU A 20 -3.97 -20.56 12.05
CA LEU A 20 -5.15 -21.28 11.59
C LEU A 20 -6.41 -20.93 12.40
N LYS A 21 -6.26 -20.72 13.71
CA LYS A 21 -7.35 -20.31 14.61
C LYS A 21 -7.61 -18.80 14.62
N LYS A 22 -6.86 -18.02 13.83
CA LYS A 22 -6.96 -16.56 13.77
C LYS A 22 -6.75 -15.85 15.12
N ASN A 23 -5.94 -16.45 16.00
CA ASN A 23 -5.60 -15.88 17.31
C ASN A 23 -4.51 -14.80 17.22
N ILE A 24 -3.89 -14.67 16.07
CA ILE A 24 -2.98 -13.59 15.69
C ILE A 24 -3.50 -12.93 14.42
N VAL A 25 -3.39 -11.61 14.35
CA VAL A 25 -3.95 -10.79 13.28
C VAL A 25 -2.85 -9.95 12.66
N LEU A 26 -2.89 -9.80 11.33
CA LEU A 26 -2.04 -8.84 10.63
C LEU A 26 -2.74 -7.48 10.58
N PRO A 27 -2.10 -6.40 11.04
CA PRO A 27 -2.57 -5.06 10.74
C PRO A 27 -2.67 -4.83 9.23
N GLU A 28 -3.63 -4.04 8.80
CA GLU A 28 -3.87 -3.76 7.37
C GLU A 28 -2.68 -3.09 6.69
N TYR A 29 -1.88 -2.31 7.43
CA TYR A 29 -0.66 -1.67 6.92
C TYR A 29 0.53 -2.61 6.73
N GLN A 30 0.42 -3.89 7.10
CA GLN A 30 1.49 -4.85 6.83
C GLN A 30 1.61 -5.10 5.33
N ARG A 31 2.86 -5.05 4.82
CA ARG A 31 3.16 -5.34 3.42
C ARG A 31 2.75 -6.76 3.03
N TYR A 32 2.58 -6.97 1.73
CA TYR A 32 2.36 -8.28 1.17
C TYR A 32 3.57 -9.21 1.35
N PHE A 33 3.35 -10.49 1.06
CA PHE A 33 4.43 -11.47 1.06
C PHE A 33 5.38 -11.22 -0.12
N VAL A 34 6.64 -10.88 0.19
CA VAL A 34 7.65 -10.49 -0.81
C VAL A 34 8.84 -11.46 -0.89
N TRP A 35 8.96 -12.39 0.05
CA TRP A 35 10.05 -13.38 0.02
C TRP A 35 9.92 -14.29 -1.20
N ASP A 36 11.07 -14.66 -1.76
CA ASP A 36 11.16 -15.66 -2.80
C ASP A 36 11.19 -17.10 -2.23
N GLU A 37 11.10 -18.08 -3.12
CA GLU A 37 11.12 -19.49 -2.77
C GLU A 37 12.39 -19.90 -2.02
N ASN A 38 13.54 -19.34 -2.41
CA ASN A 38 14.82 -19.67 -1.77
C ASN A 38 14.84 -19.20 -0.31
N ARG A 39 14.33 -18.00 -0.03
CA ARG A 39 14.22 -17.50 1.35
C ARG A 39 13.31 -18.35 2.22
N VAL A 40 12.19 -18.86 1.68
CA VAL A 40 11.33 -19.80 2.41
C VAL A 40 12.10 -21.08 2.75
N LYS A 41 12.80 -21.66 1.77
CA LYS A 41 13.63 -22.87 1.99
C LYS A 41 14.75 -22.62 2.99
N THR A 42 15.45 -21.48 2.86
CA THR A 42 16.52 -21.09 3.80
C THR A 42 16.00 -20.94 5.23
N LEU A 43 14.80 -20.39 5.43
CA LEU A 43 14.20 -20.31 6.76
C LEU A 43 14.02 -21.71 7.38
N ILE A 44 13.48 -22.66 6.61
CA ILE A 44 13.29 -24.03 7.09
C ILE A 44 14.62 -24.72 7.37
N GLU A 45 15.64 -24.51 6.51
CA GLU A 45 16.98 -25.00 6.76
C GLU A 45 17.62 -24.41 8.01
N THR A 46 17.34 -23.14 8.32
CA THR A 46 17.81 -22.46 9.53
C THR A 46 17.28 -23.14 10.78
N PHE A 47 16.00 -23.53 10.78
CA PHE A 47 15.43 -24.34 11.86
C PHE A 47 16.09 -25.75 11.93
N ASN A 48 16.22 -26.45 10.80
CA ASN A 48 16.86 -27.77 10.76
C ASN A 48 18.30 -27.79 11.29
N LYS A 49 18.98 -26.64 11.23
CA LYS A 49 20.37 -26.47 11.71
C LYS A 49 20.43 -25.87 13.12
N ASP A 50 19.32 -25.76 13.82
CA ASP A 50 19.19 -25.11 15.13
C ASP A 50 19.86 -23.71 15.19
N GLN A 51 19.81 -22.97 14.07
CA GLN A 51 20.37 -21.64 13.98
C GLN A 51 19.34 -20.59 14.43
N PHE A 52 19.87 -19.43 14.85
CA PHE A 52 19.04 -18.32 15.31
C PHE A 52 18.11 -17.79 14.21
N VAL A 53 16.82 -17.73 14.52
CA VAL A 53 15.79 -17.05 13.74
C VAL A 53 15.28 -15.86 14.57
N PRO A 54 15.26 -14.63 14.00
CA PRO A 54 14.75 -13.46 14.73
C PRO A 54 13.33 -13.67 15.25
N PRO A 55 13.01 -13.22 16.48
CA PRO A 55 11.72 -13.44 17.10
C PRO A 55 10.59 -12.67 16.37
N ILE A 56 9.36 -13.16 16.52
CA ILE A 56 8.14 -12.47 16.08
C ILE A 56 7.82 -11.35 17.07
N THR A 57 7.49 -10.16 16.59
CA THR A 57 7.02 -9.07 17.46
C THR A 57 5.49 -9.01 17.44
N ILE A 58 4.89 -9.22 18.61
CA ILE A 58 3.44 -9.20 18.82
C ILE A 58 3.07 -7.98 19.64
N GLY A 59 2.00 -7.29 19.27
CA GLY A 59 1.41 -6.20 20.04
C GLY A 59 0.06 -6.58 20.64
N ALA A 60 -0.14 -6.35 21.92
CA ALA A 60 -1.44 -6.47 22.59
C ALA A 60 -2.32 -5.25 22.23
N TYR A 61 -3.25 -5.39 21.33
CA TYR A 61 -4.14 -4.32 20.89
C TYR A 61 -5.53 -4.48 21.48
N THR A 62 -5.97 -3.48 22.24
CA THR A 62 -7.30 -3.48 22.86
C THR A 62 -8.29 -2.75 21.93
N LYS A 63 -9.30 -3.47 21.44
CA LYS A 63 -10.41 -2.91 20.66
C LYS A 63 -11.73 -3.15 21.42
N GLY A 64 -12.24 -2.09 22.03
CA GLY A 64 -13.38 -2.24 22.96
C GLY A 64 -13.03 -3.14 24.15
N ASN A 65 -13.79 -4.22 24.35
CA ASN A 65 -13.59 -5.19 25.42
C ASN A 65 -12.73 -6.41 25.01
N THR A 66 -12.17 -6.43 23.80
CA THR A 66 -11.37 -7.55 23.31
C THR A 66 -9.92 -7.14 23.14
N VAL A 67 -9.01 -8.08 23.44
CA VAL A 67 -7.58 -7.93 23.16
C VAL A 67 -7.24 -8.78 21.93
N GLN A 68 -6.64 -8.15 20.94
CA GLN A 68 -6.14 -8.79 19.73
C GLN A 68 -4.62 -8.86 19.77
N ASN A 69 -4.05 -9.95 19.27
CA ASN A 69 -2.61 -10.11 19.13
C ASN A 69 -2.20 -9.69 17.72
N LEU A 70 -1.68 -8.48 17.58
CA LEU A 70 -1.22 -7.94 16.30
C LEU A 70 0.21 -8.37 16.01
N ILE A 71 0.47 -8.92 14.84
CA ILE A 71 1.83 -9.18 14.39
C ILE A 71 2.44 -7.88 13.88
N ILE A 72 3.35 -7.30 14.64
CA ILE A 72 4.05 -6.05 14.30
C ILE A 72 5.25 -6.32 13.38
N ASP A 73 6.00 -7.40 13.64
CA ASP A 73 7.06 -7.92 12.77
C ASP A 73 7.04 -9.44 12.72
N GLY A 74 7.55 -10.00 11.62
CA GLY A 74 7.68 -11.43 11.41
C GLY A 74 6.62 -12.04 10.49
N GLN A 75 5.78 -11.23 9.86
CA GLN A 75 4.75 -11.68 8.90
C GLN A 75 5.36 -12.54 7.79
N GLN A 76 6.53 -12.16 7.23
CA GLN A 76 7.19 -12.95 6.19
C GLN A 76 7.58 -14.35 6.70
N ARG A 77 8.09 -14.46 7.94
CA ARG A 77 8.46 -15.71 8.58
C ARG A 77 7.25 -16.61 8.84
N LEU A 78 6.18 -16.05 9.38
CA LEU A 78 4.93 -16.79 9.63
C LEU A 78 4.27 -17.27 8.33
N THR A 79 4.21 -16.41 7.32
CA THR A 79 3.70 -16.79 5.99
C THR A 79 4.55 -17.91 5.38
N SER A 80 5.89 -17.82 5.49
CA SER A 80 6.81 -18.84 5.00
C SER A 80 6.60 -20.20 5.72
N LEU A 81 6.37 -20.16 7.03
CA LEU A 81 6.06 -21.39 7.79
C LEU A 81 4.76 -22.04 7.29
N LEU A 82 3.70 -21.25 7.09
CA LEU A 82 2.42 -21.77 6.57
C LEU A 82 2.58 -22.34 5.15
N LEU A 83 3.30 -21.64 4.26
CA LEU A 83 3.59 -22.13 2.91
C LEU A 83 4.38 -23.43 2.92
N ALA A 84 5.38 -23.53 3.79
CA ALA A 84 6.18 -24.75 3.96
C ALA A 84 5.33 -25.92 4.47
N CYS A 85 4.41 -25.69 5.44
CA CYS A 85 3.47 -26.69 5.93
C CYS A 85 2.48 -27.15 4.86
N LEU A 86 2.04 -26.26 4.00
CA LEU A 86 1.19 -26.56 2.84
C LEU A 86 1.98 -27.18 1.69
N ASN A 87 3.31 -27.09 1.70
CA ASN A 87 4.23 -27.47 0.63
C ASN A 87 3.93 -26.77 -0.71
N ILE A 88 3.55 -25.50 -0.66
CA ILE A 88 3.21 -24.68 -1.82
C ILE A 88 3.96 -23.36 -1.84
N PHE A 89 4.13 -22.80 -3.04
CA PHE A 89 4.65 -21.46 -3.25
C PHE A 89 3.91 -20.79 -4.41
N PRO A 90 3.58 -19.48 -4.32
CA PRO A 90 2.89 -18.75 -5.39
C PRO A 90 3.66 -18.79 -6.72
N ASP A 91 3.00 -19.21 -7.80
CA ASP A 91 3.58 -19.23 -9.14
C ASP A 91 3.25 -17.94 -9.90
N LYS A 92 4.04 -16.90 -9.66
CA LYS A 92 3.85 -15.57 -10.27
C LYS A 92 3.86 -15.62 -11.80
N THR A 93 4.61 -16.54 -12.40
CA THR A 93 4.71 -16.66 -13.88
C THR A 93 3.43 -17.24 -14.46
N LYS A 94 2.90 -18.29 -13.84
CA LYS A 94 1.62 -18.87 -14.22
C LYS A 94 0.47 -17.89 -14.05
N TYR A 95 0.44 -17.21 -12.90
CA TYR A 95 -0.57 -16.21 -12.60
C TYR A 95 -0.58 -15.08 -13.65
N ALA A 96 0.58 -14.52 -13.98
CA ALA A 96 0.67 -13.47 -15.00
C ALA A 96 0.11 -13.92 -16.36
N LYS A 97 0.41 -15.16 -16.78
CA LYS A 97 -0.14 -15.73 -18.03
C LYS A 97 -1.64 -15.97 -17.96
N LEU A 98 -2.15 -16.41 -16.79
CA LEU A 98 -3.59 -16.62 -16.60
C LEU A 98 -4.36 -15.29 -16.65
N VAL A 99 -3.84 -14.24 -16.01
CA VAL A 99 -4.44 -12.89 -16.08
C VAL A 99 -4.42 -12.34 -17.50
N GLU A 100 -3.31 -12.51 -18.23
CA GLU A 100 -3.20 -12.09 -19.63
C GLU A 100 -4.19 -12.83 -20.55
N ASN A 101 -4.33 -14.15 -20.40
CA ASN A 101 -5.27 -14.94 -21.15
C ASN A 101 -6.73 -14.56 -20.82
N TYR A 102 -7.03 -14.36 -19.55
CA TYR A 102 -8.36 -13.97 -19.10
C TYR A 102 -8.77 -12.58 -19.61
N ALA A 103 -7.86 -11.62 -19.58
CA ALA A 103 -8.07 -10.29 -20.14
C ALA A 103 -8.29 -10.33 -21.67
N ASN A 104 -7.65 -11.26 -22.37
CA ASN A 104 -7.81 -11.42 -23.83
C ASN A 104 -9.12 -12.14 -24.23
N GLU A 105 -9.70 -12.95 -23.33
CA GLU A 105 -10.93 -13.72 -23.60
C GLU A 105 -12.21 -12.97 -23.17
N ASN A 106 -12.11 -11.99 -22.27
CA ASN A 106 -13.25 -11.29 -21.68
C ASN A 106 -13.05 -9.76 -21.68
N ASP A 107 -13.35 -9.14 -22.81
CA ASP A 107 -13.27 -7.67 -22.99
C ASP A 107 -14.24 -6.87 -22.07
N ASP A 108 -15.23 -7.52 -21.46
CA ASP A 108 -16.31 -6.88 -20.71
C ASP A 108 -16.24 -7.06 -19.17
N ILE A 109 -15.27 -7.79 -18.62
CA ILE A 109 -15.18 -8.02 -17.17
C ILE A 109 -14.30 -6.94 -16.54
N ARG A 110 -14.95 -5.98 -15.88
CA ARG A 110 -14.33 -4.81 -15.22
C ARG A 110 -14.16 -4.94 -13.71
N ASP A 111 -14.64 -6.01 -13.08
CA ASP A 111 -14.61 -6.16 -11.62
C ASP A 111 -13.64 -7.27 -11.19
N ASP A 112 -12.65 -6.89 -10.35
CA ASP A 112 -11.68 -7.82 -9.74
C ASP A 112 -12.35 -8.89 -8.85
N GLU A 113 -13.63 -8.72 -8.48
CA GLU A 113 -14.40 -9.64 -7.64
C GLU A 113 -14.77 -10.95 -8.37
N ASP A 114 -14.78 -10.94 -9.71
CA ASP A 114 -15.13 -12.11 -10.53
C ASP A 114 -13.92 -12.89 -11.05
N MET A 115 -12.70 -12.51 -10.68
CA MET A 115 -11.49 -13.21 -11.07
C MET A 115 -11.40 -14.56 -10.32
N PRO A 116 -11.37 -15.70 -11.02
CA PRO A 116 -11.35 -17.02 -10.39
C PRO A 116 -9.99 -17.37 -9.75
N TYR A 117 -9.12 -16.39 -9.53
CA TYR A 117 -7.75 -16.57 -9.05
C TYR A 117 -7.52 -15.87 -7.73
N ASP A 118 -6.74 -16.52 -6.87
CA ASP A 118 -6.18 -15.84 -5.71
C ASP A 118 -5.25 -14.71 -6.18
N ASN A 119 -5.44 -13.50 -5.69
CA ASN A 119 -4.57 -12.38 -6.03
C ASN A 119 -3.18 -12.58 -5.41
N LEU A 120 -2.24 -13.12 -6.18
CA LEU A 120 -0.88 -13.44 -5.72
C LEU A 120 -0.06 -12.20 -5.36
N LEU A 121 -0.47 -11.00 -5.80
CA LEU A 121 0.19 -9.75 -5.45
C LEU A 121 -0.20 -9.25 -4.07
N GLU A 122 -1.31 -9.74 -3.51
CA GLU A 122 -1.85 -9.35 -2.19
C GLU A 122 -1.69 -10.46 -1.13
N TRP A 123 -0.67 -11.29 -1.27
CA TRP A 123 -0.49 -12.47 -0.45
C TRP A 123 -0.04 -12.17 0.97
N ARG A 124 -0.79 -12.69 1.93
CA ARG A 124 -0.48 -12.72 3.36
C ARG A 124 -0.96 -14.06 3.91
N PHE A 125 -0.45 -14.51 5.05
CA PHE A 125 -0.97 -15.74 5.64
C PHE A 125 -2.47 -15.64 5.97
N SER A 126 -2.99 -14.43 6.26
CA SER A 126 -4.41 -14.19 6.50
C SER A 126 -5.28 -14.62 5.31
N VAL A 127 -4.87 -14.35 4.08
CA VAL A 127 -5.59 -14.76 2.86
C VAL A 127 -5.75 -16.29 2.80
N LEU A 128 -4.71 -17.02 3.15
CA LEU A 128 -4.80 -18.50 3.20
C LEU A 128 -5.68 -19.00 4.34
N THR A 129 -5.54 -18.41 5.53
CA THR A 129 -6.30 -18.83 6.70
C THR A 129 -7.79 -18.46 6.64
N GLU A 130 -8.19 -17.58 5.72
CA GLU A 130 -9.60 -17.35 5.38
C GLU A 130 -10.23 -18.55 4.68
N LYS A 131 -9.44 -19.33 3.96
CA LYS A 131 -9.91 -20.52 3.24
C LYS A 131 -10.22 -21.71 4.16
N GLY A 132 -9.64 -21.77 5.35
CA GLY A 132 -9.90 -22.87 6.29
C GLY A 132 -9.16 -22.72 7.61
N SER A 133 -9.59 -23.52 8.60
CA SER A 133 -9.02 -23.63 9.93
C SER A 133 -8.05 -24.80 10.09
N THR A 134 -7.89 -25.60 9.03
CA THR A 134 -6.95 -26.73 8.94
C THR A 134 -6.17 -26.68 7.64
N LEU A 135 -4.99 -27.29 7.60
CA LEU A 135 -4.19 -27.37 6.38
C LEU A 135 -4.93 -28.07 5.24
N ASP A 136 -5.72 -29.09 5.53
CA ASP A 136 -6.45 -29.85 4.52
C ASP A 136 -7.62 -29.03 3.95
N GLU A 137 -8.34 -28.29 4.79
CA GLU A 137 -9.37 -27.36 4.32
C GLU A 137 -8.79 -26.29 3.37
N ILE A 138 -7.61 -25.75 3.71
CA ILE A 138 -6.92 -24.77 2.87
C ILE A 138 -6.50 -25.43 1.55
N ARG A 139 -5.87 -26.61 1.57
CA ARG A 139 -5.45 -27.33 0.35
C ARG A 139 -6.62 -27.60 -0.59
N ASN A 140 -7.78 -27.96 -0.05
CA ASN A 140 -8.97 -28.27 -0.85
C ASN A 140 -9.62 -27.04 -1.49
N LYS A 141 -9.29 -25.83 -1.00
CA LYS A 141 -9.86 -24.56 -1.50
C LYS A 141 -8.84 -23.70 -2.26
N ILE A 142 -7.60 -24.16 -2.39
CA ILE A 142 -6.59 -23.49 -3.21
C ILE A 142 -6.90 -23.79 -4.68
N LEU A 143 -6.88 -22.75 -5.51
CA LEU A 143 -7.11 -22.89 -6.96
C LEU A 143 -5.90 -23.55 -7.62
N GLU A 144 -6.18 -24.56 -8.41
CA GLU A 144 -5.17 -25.28 -9.19
C GLU A 144 -4.49 -24.32 -10.17
N GLY A 145 -3.16 -24.33 -10.20
CA GLY A 145 -2.36 -23.52 -11.10
C GLY A 145 -1.84 -22.20 -10.54
N ASN A 146 -2.37 -21.72 -9.40
CA ASN A 146 -1.83 -20.52 -8.73
C ASN A 146 -0.55 -20.79 -7.96
N TYR A 147 -0.25 -22.05 -7.70
CA TYR A 147 0.84 -22.48 -6.84
C TYR A 147 1.67 -23.56 -7.49
N LYS A 148 2.96 -23.59 -7.14
CA LYS A 148 3.89 -24.67 -7.41
C LYS A 148 4.31 -25.34 -6.10
N THR A 149 4.81 -26.56 -6.19
CA THR A 149 5.31 -27.31 -5.03
C THR A 149 6.66 -26.77 -4.57
N LEU A 150 6.82 -26.52 -3.26
CA LEU A 150 8.10 -26.14 -2.64
C LEU A 150 9.12 -27.29 -2.58
N GLY A 151 8.63 -28.54 -2.58
CA GLY A 151 9.48 -29.71 -2.37
C GLY A 151 9.94 -29.88 -0.92
N LEU A 152 9.17 -29.34 0.05
CA LEU A 152 9.43 -29.46 1.47
C LEU A 152 8.44 -30.46 2.09
N ALA A 153 8.95 -31.33 2.96
CA ALA A 153 8.14 -32.29 3.73
C ALA A 153 8.36 -32.05 5.23
N LEU A 154 7.59 -31.11 5.81
CA LEU A 154 7.65 -30.87 7.24
C LEU A 154 6.85 -31.93 7.99
N THR A 155 7.51 -32.64 8.91
CA THR A 155 6.86 -33.61 9.75
C THR A 155 6.22 -32.96 10.98
N GLU A 156 5.26 -33.62 11.59
CA GLU A 156 4.64 -33.12 12.82
C GLU A 156 5.65 -33.05 13.97
N ASP A 157 6.59 -34.00 14.01
CA ASP A 157 7.70 -34.00 14.96
C ASP A 157 8.59 -32.78 14.80
N PHE A 158 8.98 -32.43 13.57
CA PHE A 158 9.70 -31.19 13.29
C PHE A 158 8.97 -29.94 13.83
N LEU A 159 7.66 -29.83 13.59
CA LEU A 159 6.87 -28.72 14.07
C LEU A 159 6.75 -28.66 15.60
N LYS A 160 6.83 -29.77 16.30
CA LYS A 160 6.74 -29.86 17.77
C LYS A 160 8.08 -29.66 18.47
N THR A 161 9.19 -29.93 17.79
CA THR A 161 10.54 -29.91 18.40
C THR A 161 11.34 -28.64 18.08
N HIS A 162 10.93 -27.86 17.08
CA HIS A 162 11.59 -26.60 16.76
C HIS A 162 10.77 -25.41 17.27
N TYR A 163 11.49 -24.35 17.68
CA TYR A 163 10.93 -23.19 18.36
C TYR A 163 11.21 -21.90 17.59
N LEU A 164 10.28 -20.96 17.69
CA LEU A 164 10.45 -19.60 17.20
C LEU A 164 10.08 -18.63 18.32
N GLY A 165 11.03 -17.76 18.65
CA GLY A 165 10.88 -16.76 19.71
C GLY A 165 9.85 -15.68 19.39
N PHE A 166 9.38 -15.02 20.45
CA PHE A 166 8.56 -13.82 20.32
C PHE A 166 8.94 -12.75 21.35
N CYS A 167 8.67 -11.48 21.00
CA CYS A 167 8.52 -10.39 21.94
C CYS A 167 7.07 -9.91 21.94
N TYR A 168 6.47 -9.82 23.11
CA TYR A 168 5.08 -9.42 23.30
C TYR A 168 5.05 -8.03 23.94
N LEU A 169 4.55 -7.06 23.18
CA LEU A 169 4.50 -5.65 23.55
C LEU A 169 3.14 -5.33 24.14
N VAL A 170 3.14 -4.82 25.37
CA VAL A 170 1.93 -4.34 26.06
C VAL A 170 2.07 -2.84 26.28
N PRO A 171 1.28 -2.00 25.61
CA PRO A 171 1.34 -0.55 25.78
C PRO A 171 0.81 -0.14 27.16
N GLU A 172 1.30 0.98 27.67
CA GLU A 172 0.87 1.53 28.96
C GLU A 172 -0.63 1.86 29.01
N THR A 173 -1.19 2.24 27.89
CA THR A 173 -2.57 2.71 27.78
C THR A 173 -3.41 1.83 26.87
N SER A 174 -4.68 1.68 27.26
CA SER A 174 -5.70 1.04 26.41
C SER A 174 -6.43 2.04 25.50
N ILE A 175 -6.06 3.33 25.52
CA ILE A 175 -6.66 4.33 24.61
C ILE A 175 -6.26 4.01 23.19
N ASN A 176 -7.24 3.79 22.32
CA ASN A 176 -7.09 3.29 20.96
C ASN A 176 -6.07 4.10 20.13
N ASN A 177 -6.20 5.43 20.09
CA ASN A 177 -5.28 6.27 19.32
C ASN A 177 -3.83 6.22 19.83
N SER A 178 -3.64 6.16 21.14
CA SER A 178 -2.29 6.04 21.73
C SER A 178 -1.65 4.69 21.44
N GLN A 179 -2.43 3.61 21.41
CA GLN A 179 -1.95 2.29 21.00
C GLN A 179 -1.55 2.26 19.52
N LYS A 180 -2.37 2.85 18.64
CA LYS A 180 -2.07 2.93 17.20
C LYS A 180 -0.76 3.67 16.95
N LYS A 181 -0.56 4.83 17.59
CA LYS A 181 0.69 5.59 17.51
C LYS A 181 1.90 4.77 17.99
N PHE A 182 1.76 4.10 19.12
CA PHE A 182 2.81 3.25 19.65
C PHE A 182 3.18 2.15 18.66
N TYR A 183 2.22 1.38 18.14
CA TYR A 183 2.49 0.28 17.22
C TYR A 183 2.97 0.74 15.85
N SER A 184 2.45 1.85 15.32
CA SER A 184 2.98 2.46 14.09
C SER A 184 4.44 2.87 14.25
N SER A 185 4.81 3.47 15.39
CA SER A 185 6.19 3.83 15.69
C SER A 185 7.10 2.60 15.84
N VAL A 186 6.65 1.56 16.56
CA VAL A 186 7.40 0.31 16.72
C VAL A 186 7.61 -0.36 15.36
N PHE A 187 6.56 -0.47 14.54
CA PHE A 187 6.64 -1.05 13.19
C PHE A 187 7.68 -0.33 12.32
N ARG A 188 7.65 1.00 12.31
CA ARG A 188 8.62 1.80 11.55
C ARG A 188 10.04 1.62 12.05
N ASN A 189 10.26 1.63 13.37
CA ASN A 189 11.60 1.48 13.97
C ASN A 189 12.20 0.10 13.68
N ILE A 190 11.42 -0.97 13.74
CA ILE A 190 11.89 -2.33 13.42
C ILE A 190 12.25 -2.43 11.93
N ASN A 191 11.44 -1.86 11.05
CA ASN A 191 11.68 -1.95 9.62
C ASN A 191 12.85 -1.08 9.12
N ILE A 192 13.23 -0.02 9.85
CA ILE A 192 14.46 0.76 9.57
C ILE A 192 15.71 -0.10 9.75
N GLN A 193 15.69 -1.08 10.67
CA GLN A 193 16.82 -1.95 11.01
C GLN A 193 16.82 -3.28 10.25
N GLY A 194 15.70 -3.63 9.60
CA GLY A 194 15.51 -4.88 8.87
C GLY A 194 15.61 -4.74 7.34
N GLU A 195 14.87 -5.56 6.62
CA GLU A 195 14.68 -5.38 5.17
C GLU A 195 13.87 -4.09 4.94
N PRO A 196 14.42 -3.08 4.25
CA PRO A 196 13.77 -1.79 4.13
C PRO A 196 12.41 -1.96 3.44
N LEU A 197 11.36 -1.42 4.07
CA LEU A 197 10.07 -1.23 3.44
C LEU A 197 10.22 -0.30 2.24
N GLN A 198 9.42 -0.51 1.20
CA GLN A 198 9.25 0.54 0.22
C GLN A 198 8.71 1.80 0.93
N PRO A 199 9.15 3.01 0.52
CA PRO A 199 8.72 4.24 1.20
C PRO A 199 7.21 4.38 1.36
N VAL A 200 6.43 3.97 0.35
CA VAL A 200 4.96 3.96 0.40
C VAL A 200 4.44 3.00 1.48
N GLU A 201 5.00 1.80 1.58
CA GLU A 201 4.61 0.80 2.58
C GLU A 201 4.89 1.30 4.02
N SER A 202 6.01 2.02 4.21
CA SER A 202 6.32 2.65 5.50
C SER A 202 5.29 3.70 5.89
N ARG A 203 4.82 4.52 4.92
CA ARG A 203 3.81 5.55 5.14
C ARG A 203 2.42 4.98 5.44
N GLN A 204 2.06 3.85 4.87
CA GLN A 204 0.76 3.22 5.10
C GLN A 204 0.46 3.00 6.58
N SER A 205 1.49 2.72 7.39
CA SER A 205 1.32 2.61 8.84
C SER A 205 0.81 3.90 9.51
N LEU A 206 1.00 5.06 8.89
CA LEU A 206 0.53 6.35 9.39
C LEU A 206 -0.94 6.61 9.06
N TYR A 207 -1.50 5.98 8.00
CA TYR A 207 -2.91 6.14 7.64
C TYR A 207 -3.84 5.63 8.73
N PHE A 208 -3.38 4.63 9.51
CA PHE A 208 -4.12 4.05 10.63
C PHE A 208 -4.09 4.87 11.91
N LEU A 209 -3.39 6.01 11.93
CA LEU A 209 -3.49 6.96 13.04
C LEU A 209 -4.91 7.52 13.16
N ASP A 210 -5.63 7.66 12.03
CA ASP A 210 -7.05 8.00 11.99
C ASP A 210 -7.76 7.14 10.92
N GLU A 211 -8.48 6.10 11.37
CA GLU A 211 -9.17 5.15 10.49
C GLU A 211 -10.22 5.83 9.59
N SER A 212 -10.81 6.95 10.01
CA SER A 212 -11.78 7.68 9.20
C SER A 212 -11.17 8.31 7.93
N LEU A 213 -9.85 8.38 7.86
CA LEU A 213 -9.10 8.99 6.75
C LEU A 213 -8.43 7.96 5.83
N ILE A 214 -8.62 6.65 6.08
CA ILE A 214 -8.00 5.60 5.23
C ILE A 214 -8.45 5.75 3.79
N ASP A 215 -9.75 5.89 3.53
CA ASP A 215 -10.31 6.05 2.20
C ASP A 215 -9.87 7.37 1.52
N PHE A 216 -9.48 8.37 2.31
CA PHE A 216 -8.85 9.58 1.78
C PHE A 216 -7.42 9.33 1.31
N PHE A 217 -6.61 8.63 2.10
CA PHE A 217 -5.22 8.35 1.74
C PHE A 217 -5.09 7.30 0.64
N GLU A 218 -5.97 6.29 0.64
CA GLU A 218 -6.00 5.18 -0.31
C GLU A 218 -7.39 5.04 -0.95
N PRO A 219 -7.80 5.98 -1.81
CA PRO A 219 -9.10 5.93 -2.45
C PRO A 219 -9.23 4.70 -3.37
N SER A 220 -10.44 4.16 -3.48
CA SER A 220 -10.73 2.93 -4.24
C SER A 220 -10.24 2.99 -5.69
N PHE A 221 -10.44 4.12 -6.39
CA PHE A 221 -9.93 4.31 -7.76
C PHE A 221 -8.40 4.21 -7.87
N GLY A 222 -7.66 4.46 -6.79
CA GLY A 222 -6.20 4.32 -6.77
C GLY A 222 -5.71 2.90 -7.01
N LYS A 223 -6.58 1.89 -6.80
CA LYS A 223 -6.30 0.48 -7.12
C LYS A 223 -6.37 0.21 -8.62
N GLU A 224 -7.15 0.98 -9.36
CA GLU A 224 -7.37 0.85 -10.80
C GLU A 224 -6.47 1.76 -11.64
N VAL A 225 -5.80 2.73 -11.01
CA VAL A 225 -4.85 3.65 -11.65
C VAL A 225 -3.44 3.22 -11.30
N LEU A 226 -2.74 2.61 -12.26
CA LEU A 226 -1.50 1.91 -12.05
C LEU A 226 -0.33 2.59 -12.79
N LEU A 227 0.87 2.53 -12.24
CA LEU A 227 2.09 3.01 -12.86
C LEU A 227 3.03 1.83 -13.17
N ASP A 228 3.42 1.67 -14.43
CA ASP A 228 4.43 0.70 -14.83
C ASP A 228 5.81 1.11 -14.32
N ALA A 229 6.26 0.45 -13.27
CA ALA A 229 7.55 0.65 -12.62
C ALA A 229 8.59 -0.37 -13.09
N LYS A 230 8.72 -0.58 -14.42
CA LYS A 230 9.67 -1.56 -15.04
C LYS A 230 11.06 -1.58 -14.41
N LYS A 231 11.52 -0.44 -13.92
CA LYS A 231 12.83 -0.29 -13.28
C LYS A 231 12.92 -0.90 -11.87
N TYR A 232 11.77 -1.16 -11.24
CA TYR A 232 11.69 -1.67 -9.87
C TYR A 232 10.92 -3.01 -9.77
N GLY A 233 10.67 -3.64 -10.92
CA GLY A 233 10.16 -5.02 -10.97
C GLY A 233 8.67 -5.19 -10.75
N GLY A 234 7.84 -4.17 -10.95
CA GLY A 234 6.41 -4.31 -10.75
C GLY A 234 5.56 -3.13 -11.23
N VAL A 235 4.25 -3.29 -11.10
CA VAL A 235 3.27 -2.23 -11.32
C VAL A 235 2.92 -1.65 -9.95
N GLY A 236 3.07 -0.32 -9.79
CA GLY A 236 2.73 0.39 -8.56
C GLY A 236 1.35 1.05 -8.67
N ARG A 237 0.61 1.09 -7.56
CA ARG A 237 -0.65 1.85 -7.47
C ARG A 237 -0.39 3.36 -7.46
N MET A 238 -1.40 4.14 -7.83
CA MET A 238 -1.37 5.59 -7.71
C MET A 238 -1.12 6.02 -6.25
N ASP A 239 -0.10 6.84 -6.03
CA ASP A 239 0.19 7.43 -4.72
C ASP A 239 -0.64 8.73 -4.55
N PHE A 240 -1.85 8.61 -4.01
CA PHE A 240 -2.76 9.74 -3.84
C PHE A 240 -2.23 10.77 -2.84
N VAL A 241 -1.54 10.33 -1.79
CA VAL A 241 -0.89 11.22 -0.80
C VAL A 241 0.15 12.11 -1.47
N ARG A 242 0.90 11.59 -2.43
CA ARG A 242 1.84 12.39 -3.22
C ARG A 242 1.13 13.54 -3.93
N TYR A 243 0.00 13.29 -4.56
CA TYR A 243 -0.76 14.33 -5.25
C TYR A 243 -1.32 15.35 -4.26
N MET A 244 -1.99 14.90 -3.24
CA MET A 244 -2.63 15.78 -2.27
C MET A 244 -1.63 16.67 -1.53
N SER A 245 -0.48 16.14 -1.09
CA SER A 245 0.54 16.94 -0.41
C SER A 245 1.10 18.07 -1.29
N LEU A 246 1.42 17.77 -2.55
CA LEU A 246 1.97 18.75 -3.49
C LEU A 246 0.93 19.84 -3.82
N LEU A 247 -0.30 19.43 -4.11
CA LEU A 247 -1.37 20.32 -4.55
C LEU A 247 -1.91 21.17 -3.40
N THR A 248 -1.98 20.63 -2.19
CA THR A 248 -2.38 21.38 -0.98
C THR A 248 -1.35 22.48 -0.67
N GLN A 249 -0.04 22.17 -0.68
CA GLN A 249 0.97 23.21 -0.48
C GLN A 249 0.92 24.27 -1.56
N TYR A 250 0.72 23.90 -2.82
CA TYR A 250 0.50 24.88 -3.89
C TYR A 250 -0.74 25.73 -3.63
N HIS A 251 -1.83 25.13 -3.20
CA HIS A 251 -3.07 25.84 -2.90
C HIS A 251 -2.87 26.93 -1.84
N ILE A 252 -2.14 26.62 -0.76
CA ILE A 252 -1.84 27.55 0.33
C ILE A 252 -0.88 28.66 -0.14
N THR A 253 0.20 28.29 -0.80
CA THR A 253 1.27 29.26 -1.15
C THR A 253 1.04 30.00 -2.45
N ARG A 254 0.23 29.46 -3.34
CA ARG A 254 0.01 29.94 -4.74
C ARG A 254 1.32 30.08 -5.54
N ARG A 255 2.37 29.36 -5.13
CA ARG A 255 3.70 29.43 -5.76
C ARG A 255 4.24 28.03 -6.01
N PHE A 256 4.42 27.65 -7.28
CA PHE A 256 5.04 26.35 -7.65
C PHE A 256 6.47 26.22 -7.09
N SER A 257 7.23 27.32 -6.99
CA SER A 257 8.57 27.30 -6.42
C SER A 257 8.63 26.81 -4.97
N SER A 258 7.59 27.09 -4.19
CA SER A 258 7.50 26.69 -2.76
C SER A 258 7.21 25.21 -2.56
N VAL A 259 6.59 24.54 -3.55
CA VAL A 259 6.18 23.13 -3.43
C VAL A 259 7.39 22.25 -3.18
N ALA A 260 7.36 21.49 -2.07
CA ALA A 260 8.42 20.59 -1.61
C ALA A 260 9.83 21.24 -1.58
N TYR A 261 9.92 22.56 -1.38
CA TYR A 261 11.21 23.24 -1.26
C TYR A 261 11.99 22.70 -0.06
N GLY A 262 13.26 22.35 -0.27
CA GLY A 262 14.11 21.73 0.76
C GLY A 262 13.97 20.20 0.90
N TYR A 263 13.05 19.56 0.17
CA TYR A 263 12.77 18.12 0.27
C TYR A 263 13.31 17.27 -0.91
N ARG A 264 14.18 17.84 -1.74
CA ARG A 264 14.68 17.18 -2.97
C ARG A 264 15.11 15.71 -2.79
N PHE A 265 15.75 15.40 -1.66
CA PHE A 265 16.24 14.04 -1.33
C PHE A 265 15.48 13.40 -0.17
N LYS A 266 14.39 14.00 0.27
CA LYS A 266 13.64 13.60 1.47
C LYS A 266 12.12 13.66 1.22
N MET A 267 11.69 13.31 -0.01
CA MET A 267 10.26 13.43 -0.38
C MET A 267 9.35 12.62 0.54
N GLU A 268 9.82 11.48 1.06
CA GLU A 268 9.04 10.69 2.01
C GLU A 268 8.74 11.47 3.30
N LYS A 269 9.71 12.22 3.83
CA LYS A 269 9.47 13.09 4.99
C LYS A 269 8.43 14.17 4.70
N TYR A 270 8.41 14.68 3.48
CA TYR A 270 7.42 15.68 3.06
C TYR A 270 6.01 15.08 3.03
N TYR A 271 5.87 13.85 2.54
CA TYR A 271 4.59 13.14 2.54
C TYR A 271 4.15 12.73 3.95
N GLU A 272 5.09 12.32 4.80
CA GLU A 272 4.82 12.04 6.22
C GLU A 272 4.34 13.29 6.97
N GLU A 273 4.97 14.44 6.76
CA GLU A 273 4.52 15.72 7.35
C GLU A 273 3.10 16.08 6.92
N TYR A 274 2.76 15.83 5.65
CA TYR A 274 1.39 16.01 5.16
C TYR A 274 0.41 15.10 5.89
N ILE A 275 0.73 13.81 6.04
CA ILE A 275 -0.13 12.86 6.74
C ILE A 275 -0.33 13.29 8.20
N TYR A 276 0.74 13.64 8.92
CA TYR A 276 0.64 14.14 10.30
C TYR A 276 -0.22 15.40 10.42
N SER A 277 -0.16 16.30 9.44
CA SER A 277 -1.02 17.49 9.39
C SER A 277 -2.49 17.10 9.18
N VAL A 278 -2.78 16.17 8.29
CA VAL A 278 -4.15 15.71 7.97
C VAL A 278 -4.79 14.98 9.15
N VAL A 279 -4.05 14.11 9.84
CA VAL A 279 -4.57 13.41 11.03
C VAL A 279 -4.66 14.31 12.27
N GLY A 280 -4.10 15.52 12.20
CA GLY A 280 -4.14 16.49 13.30
C GLY A 280 -3.09 16.28 14.40
N GLU A 281 -2.02 15.51 14.12
CA GLU A 281 -0.96 15.22 15.07
C GLU A 281 0.06 16.36 15.19
N VAL A 282 0.44 16.92 14.05
CA VAL A 282 1.42 18.01 13.96
C VAL A 282 0.88 19.05 12.98
N PRO A 283 0.38 20.18 13.44
CA PRO A 283 -0.01 21.29 12.56
C PRO A 283 1.15 21.69 11.66
N SER A 284 0.87 21.98 10.42
CA SER A 284 1.88 22.43 9.46
C SER A 284 1.40 23.62 8.64
N ASP A 285 2.10 24.72 8.75
CA ASP A 285 1.83 25.94 7.96
C ASP A 285 1.95 25.71 6.44
N LYS A 286 2.66 24.61 6.04
CA LYS A 286 2.83 24.24 4.63
C LYS A 286 1.54 23.74 4.00
N PHE A 287 0.74 23.03 4.78
CA PHE A 287 -0.44 22.31 4.28
C PHE A 287 -1.75 22.93 4.76
N GLY A 288 -1.68 23.86 5.72
CA GLY A 288 -2.85 24.44 6.37
C GLY A 288 -3.65 23.40 7.18
N ASP A 289 -4.82 23.80 7.61
CA ASP A 289 -5.72 22.91 8.34
C ASP A 289 -6.56 22.09 7.37
N PHE A 290 -6.56 20.77 7.53
CA PHE A 290 -7.32 19.84 6.72
C PHE A 290 -8.82 20.10 6.77
N GLU A 291 -9.34 20.50 7.95
CA GLU A 291 -10.78 20.80 8.12
C GLU A 291 -11.20 22.09 7.41
N THR A 292 -10.26 22.95 7.02
CA THR A 292 -10.56 24.10 6.14
C THR A 292 -10.93 23.62 4.73
N LEU A 293 -10.30 22.56 4.22
CA LEU A 293 -10.64 21.97 2.92
C LEU A 293 -11.86 21.04 3.03
N PHE A 294 -11.92 20.25 4.10
CA PHE A 294 -12.92 19.22 4.33
C PHE A 294 -13.52 19.35 5.74
N PRO A 295 -14.54 20.22 5.92
CA PRO A 295 -15.20 20.42 7.21
C PRO A 295 -15.68 19.07 7.78
N HIS A 296 -15.44 18.86 9.07
CA HIS A 296 -15.76 17.59 9.76
C HIS A 296 -15.05 16.36 9.14
N LYS A 297 -13.96 16.56 8.42
CA LYS A 297 -13.23 15.53 7.67
C LYS A 297 -14.10 14.82 6.61
N ASP A 298 -15.18 15.45 6.15
CA ASP A 298 -16.02 14.91 5.09
C ASP A 298 -15.49 15.30 3.71
N PHE A 299 -14.86 14.35 3.05
CA PHE A 299 -14.30 14.44 1.69
C PHE A 299 -15.10 13.59 0.67
N THR A 300 -16.19 12.97 1.10
CA THR A 300 -16.93 11.98 0.32
C THR A 300 -17.44 12.54 -1.00
N THR A 301 -17.98 13.76 -0.97
CA THR A 301 -18.51 14.41 -2.18
C THR A 301 -17.42 14.65 -3.22
N GLU A 302 -16.28 15.20 -2.82
CA GLU A 302 -15.15 15.49 -3.71
C GLU A 302 -14.54 14.22 -4.28
N MET A 303 -14.42 13.16 -3.49
CA MET A 303 -13.88 11.88 -3.94
C MET A 303 -14.80 11.17 -4.92
N ASN A 304 -16.13 11.20 -4.68
CA ASN A 304 -17.11 10.66 -5.61
C ASN A 304 -17.10 11.43 -6.94
N ARG A 305 -17.00 12.77 -6.90
CA ARG A 305 -16.87 13.59 -8.11
C ARG A 305 -15.59 13.28 -8.87
N LEU A 306 -14.46 13.13 -8.15
CA LEU A 306 -13.19 12.76 -8.76
C LEU A 306 -13.30 11.40 -9.45
N THR A 307 -13.88 10.40 -8.80
CA THR A 307 -14.12 9.08 -9.39
C THR A 307 -14.99 9.17 -10.66
N THR A 308 -16.06 9.96 -10.62
CA THR A 308 -16.91 10.20 -11.80
C THR A 308 -16.12 10.78 -12.98
N TYR A 309 -15.24 11.76 -12.74
CA TYR A 309 -14.42 12.32 -13.82
C TYR A 309 -13.34 11.35 -14.30
N ILE A 310 -12.78 10.52 -13.41
CA ILE A 310 -11.84 9.45 -13.80
C ILE A 310 -12.53 8.48 -14.76
N ASP A 311 -13.77 8.10 -14.49
CA ASP A 311 -14.57 7.22 -15.36
C ASP A 311 -14.95 7.90 -16.68
N GLN A 312 -15.48 9.13 -16.63
CA GLN A 312 -15.86 9.88 -17.83
C GLN A 312 -14.69 10.15 -18.78
N LEU A 313 -13.51 10.36 -18.22
CA LEU A 313 -12.29 10.60 -19.01
C LEU A 313 -11.54 9.29 -19.31
N ASP A 314 -12.04 8.13 -18.85
CA ASP A 314 -11.43 6.80 -19.00
C ASP A 314 -9.93 6.84 -18.64
N LEU A 315 -9.68 7.22 -17.37
CA LEU A 315 -8.33 7.39 -16.84
C LEU A 315 -7.85 6.19 -16.01
N LYS A 316 -8.64 5.12 -15.90
CA LYS A 316 -8.23 3.86 -15.27
C LYS A 316 -7.25 3.13 -16.20
N GLY A 317 -6.39 2.29 -15.61
CA GLY A 317 -5.44 1.47 -16.35
C GLY A 317 -3.97 1.74 -16.01
N ILE A 318 -3.07 1.18 -16.83
CA ILE A 318 -1.63 1.19 -16.58
C ILE A 318 -0.95 2.34 -17.33
N TYR A 319 -0.38 3.28 -16.59
CA TYR A 319 0.40 4.40 -17.13
C TYR A 319 1.85 3.99 -17.36
N SER A 320 2.35 4.16 -18.57
CA SER A 320 3.73 3.81 -18.94
C SER A 320 4.81 4.69 -18.30
N SER A 321 4.44 5.81 -17.69
CA SER A 321 5.36 6.70 -16.98
C SER A 321 4.64 7.65 -16.04
N ILE A 322 5.37 8.13 -15.02
CA ILE A 322 4.89 9.17 -14.11
C ILE A 322 4.58 10.49 -14.83
N ILE A 323 5.20 10.76 -15.99
CA ILE A 323 4.89 11.94 -16.81
C ILE A 323 3.44 11.87 -17.29
N ASN A 324 3.04 10.72 -17.82
CA ASN A 324 1.67 10.51 -18.28
C ASN A 324 0.67 10.69 -17.13
N MET A 325 0.91 9.98 -16.03
CA MET A 325 0.02 10.01 -14.87
C MET A 325 -0.11 11.41 -14.30
N ASP A 326 1.00 12.13 -14.05
CA ASP A 326 0.98 13.49 -13.51
C ASP A 326 0.19 14.47 -14.39
N MET A 327 0.33 14.35 -15.72
CA MET A 327 -0.35 15.25 -16.65
C MET A 327 -1.87 15.08 -16.64
N TYR A 328 -2.38 13.87 -16.41
CA TYR A 328 -3.82 13.64 -16.28
C TYR A 328 -4.34 13.96 -14.87
N PHE A 329 -3.61 13.65 -13.81
CA PHE A 329 -4.17 13.67 -12.46
C PHE A 329 -3.90 14.95 -11.66
N MET A 330 -2.78 15.66 -11.85
CA MET A 330 -2.49 16.86 -11.04
C MET A 330 -3.55 17.95 -11.20
N GLY A 331 -3.89 18.30 -12.42
CA GLY A 331 -4.91 19.32 -12.68
C GLY A 331 -6.31 18.86 -12.31
N LEU A 332 -6.65 17.58 -12.60
CA LEU A 332 -7.94 17.01 -12.25
C LEU A 332 -8.18 17.07 -10.73
N ILE A 333 -7.25 16.52 -9.95
CA ILE A 333 -7.35 16.53 -8.48
C ILE A 333 -7.41 17.96 -7.94
N TYR A 334 -6.57 18.86 -8.46
CA TYR A 334 -6.56 20.24 -8.00
C TYR A 334 -7.89 20.95 -8.19
N HIS A 335 -8.48 20.84 -9.37
CA HIS A 335 -9.74 21.53 -9.65
C HIS A 335 -10.94 20.85 -8.98
N VAL A 336 -11.01 19.52 -8.99
CA VAL A 336 -12.19 18.80 -8.47
C VAL A 336 -12.16 18.68 -6.95
N VAL A 337 -11.01 18.33 -6.37
CA VAL A 337 -10.90 18.01 -4.94
C VAL A 337 -10.57 19.26 -4.11
N ILE A 338 -9.59 20.07 -4.54
CA ILE A 338 -9.12 21.21 -3.74
C ILE A 338 -9.95 22.46 -4.00
N LEU A 339 -10.20 22.80 -5.28
CA LEU A 339 -10.98 23.98 -5.65
C LEU A 339 -12.48 23.71 -5.72
N LYS A 340 -12.90 22.46 -5.69
CA LYS A 340 -14.32 22.01 -5.74
C LYS A 340 -15.04 22.49 -7.01
N HIS A 341 -14.31 22.71 -8.10
CA HIS A 341 -14.86 23.14 -9.39
C HIS A 341 -15.52 21.97 -10.12
N ASP A 342 -16.58 22.25 -10.86
CA ASP A 342 -17.09 21.36 -11.88
C ASP A 342 -16.34 21.56 -13.20
N LEU A 343 -16.12 20.47 -13.92
CA LEU A 343 -15.45 20.48 -15.22
C LEU A 343 -16.44 20.17 -16.33
N ILE A 344 -16.34 20.92 -17.43
CA ILE A 344 -17.14 20.70 -18.65
C ILE A 344 -16.19 20.28 -19.76
N ILE A 345 -16.01 18.98 -19.96
CA ILE A 345 -15.16 18.40 -21.01
C ILE A 345 -16.06 17.70 -22.04
N ASN A 346 -16.70 18.52 -22.89
CA ASN A 346 -17.62 18.02 -23.92
C ASN A 346 -16.93 17.24 -25.05
N ASN A 347 -15.64 17.47 -25.26
CA ASN A 347 -14.83 16.81 -26.27
C ASN A 347 -13.64 16.12 -25.61
N VAL A 348 -13.85 14.89 -25.15
CA VAL A 348 -12.84 14.07 -24.45
C VAL A 348 -11.64 13.81 -25.36
N GLU A 349 -11.85 13.51 -26.65
CA GLU A 349 -10.77 13.26 -27.60
C GLU A 349 -9.92 14.51 -27.87
N GLY A 350 -10.56 15.69 -27.92
CA GLY A 350 -9.86 16.97 -28.05
C GLY A 350 -9.02 17.26 -26.79
N PHE A 351 -9.59 17.01 -25.62
CA PHE A 351 -8.89 17.14 -24.35
C PHE A 351 -7.67 16.20 -24.28
N ARG A 352 -7.86 14.91 -24.59
CA ARG A 352 -6.78 13.93 -24.61
C ARG A 352 -5.64 14.33 -25.54
N ARG A 353 -5.96 14.85 -26.73
CA ARG A 353 -4.93 15.33 -27.67
C ARG A 353 -4.09 16.48 -27.10
N ILE A 354 -4.71 17.42 -26.38
CA ILE A 354 -4.00 18.50 -25.72
C ILE A 354 -3.07 17.98 -24.64
N VAL A 355 -3.56 17.07 -23.77
CA VAL A 355 -2.75 16.47 -22.71
C VAL A 355 -1.60 15.64 -23.31
N GLN A 356 -1.90 14.81 -24.35
CA GLN A 356 -0.90 13.97 -25.01
C GLN A 356 0.19 14.80 -25.69
N SER A 357 -0.17 15.88 -26.37
CA SER A 357 0.80 16.79 -26.99
C SER A 357 1.79 17.35 -25.95
N LYS A 358 1.32 17.68 -24.75
CA LYS A 358 2.20 18.17 -23.68
C LYS A 358 3.04 17.05 -23.05
N ILE A 359 2.49 15.84 -22.94
CA ILE A 359 3.24 14.64 -22.54
C ILE A 359 4.40 14.39 -23.51
N ASP A 360 4.13 14.46 -24.80
CA ASP A 360 5.13 14.23 -25.86
C ASP A 360 6.25 15.28 -25.84
N GLU A 361 5.90 16.54 -25.57
CA GLU A 361 6.88 17.62 -25.35
C GLU A 361 7.82 17.26 -24.19
N TYR A 362 7.28 16.84 -23.03
CA TYR A 362 8.10 16.45 -21.88
C TYR A 362 8.92 15.18 -22.12
N LYS A 363 8.40 14.23 -22.89
CA LYS A 363 9.13 13.01 -23.25
C LYS A 363 10.25 13.27 -24.25
N LYS A 364 10.11 14.25 -25.13
CA LYS A 364 11.16 14.69 -26.06
C LYS A 364 12.30 15.42 -25.36
N ASP A 365 12.02 16.11 -24.25
CA ASP A 365 13.06 16.69 -23.40
C ASP A 365 13.86 15.59 -22.71
N ARG A 366 15.12 15.43 -23.14
CA ARG A 366 16.04 14.39 -22.64
C ARG A 366 16.28 14.49 -21.13
N TYR A 367 16.32 15.71 -20.57
CA TYR A 367 16.53 15.91 -19.13
C TYR A 367 15.29 15.56 -18.34
N HIS A 368 14.11 15.95 -18.83
CA HIS A 368 12.83 15.65 -18.21
C HIS A 368 12.56 14.14 -18.22
N SER A 369 12.76 13.47 -19.36
CA SER A 369 12.48 12.03 -19.49
C SER A 369 13.46 11.14 -18.71
N ARG A 370 14.73 11.57 -18.55
CA ARG A 370 15.73 10.82 -17.76
C ARG A 370 15.53 10.91 -16.25
N ASN A 371 15.04 12.04 -15.75
CA ASN A 371 14.82 12.29 -14.34
C ASN A 371 13.47 12.94 -14.08
N PRO A 372 12.36 12.25 -14.37
CA PRO A 372 11.02 12.82 -14.21
C PRO A 372 10.66 13.12 -12.75
N ALA A 373 11.32 12.46 -11.79
CA ALA A 373 11.12 12.69 -10.36
C ALA A 373 11.77 13.99 -9.82
N ALA A 374 12.67 14.63 -10.61
CA ALA A 374 13.28 15.88 -10.17
C ALA A 374 12.23 16.97 -9.92
N LEU A 375 12.34 17.69 -8.80
CA LEU A 375 11.35 18.67 -8.37
C LEU A 375 11.02 19.73 -9.44
N LYS A 376 12.02 20.19 -10.22
CA LYS A 376 11.79 21.11 -11.32
C LYS A 376 10.85 20.56 -12.40
N HIS A 377 11.03 19.27 -12.74
CA HIS A 377 10.21 18.59 -13.76
C HIS A 377 8.81 18.27 -13.24
N LEU A 378 8.71 17.85 -11.97
CA LEU A 378 7.44 17.66 -11.27
C LEU A 378 6.62 18.95 -11.24
N LYS A 379 7.23 20.09 -10.84
CA LYS A 379 6.57 21.40 -10.78
C LYS A 379 6.10 21.87 -12.17
N ALA A 380 6.89 21.65 -13.22
CA ALA A 380 6.52 21.99 -14.59
C ALA A 380 5.29 21.17 -15.06
N ARG A 381 5.24 19.88 -14.76
CA ARG A 381 4.05 19.06 -15.07
C ARG A 381 2.83 19.49 -14.29
N MET A 382 3.01 19.80 -13.00
CA MET A 382 1.93 20.28 -12.13
C MET A 382 1.32 21.57 -12.67
N GLU A 383 2.15 22.56 -13.01
CA GLU A 383 1.72 23.82 -13.62
C GLU A 383 0.98 23.59 -14.95
N SER A 384 1.56 22.78 -15.84
CA SER A 384 0.95 22.48 -17.14
C SER A 384 -0.38 21.75 -17.01
N SER A 385 -0.46 20.76 -16.14
CA SER A 385 -1.70 20.02 -15.90
C SER A 385 -2.79 20.92 -15.35
N ILE A 386 -2.51 21.71 -14.31
CA ILE A 386 -3.46 22.67 -13.73
C ILE A 386 -3.95 23.66 -14.79
N ASN A 387 -3.04 24.23 -15.60
CA ASN A 387 -3.40 25.21 -16.65
C ASN A 387 -4.24 24.59 -17.78
N ILE A 388 -4.04 23.32 -18.11
CA ILE A 388 -4.88 22.63 -19.10
C ILE A 388 -6.30 22.50 -18.57
N TYR A 389 -6.50 21.97 -17.36
CA TYR A 389 -7.83 21.79 -16.77
C TYR A 389 -8.54 23.10 -16.47
N ASN A 390 -7.80 24.18 -16.17
CA ASN A 390 -8.38 25.51 -15.96
C ASN A 390 -9.22 26.05 -17.14
N ARG A 391 -9.03 25.51 -18.35
CA ARG A 391 -9.79 25.87 -19.56
C ARG A 391 -11.17 25.20 -19.59
N TYR A 392 -11.41 24.22 -18.75
CA TYR A 392 -12.60 23.39 -18.72
C TYR A 392 -13.46 23.58 -17.46
N ILE A 393 -13.16 24.59 -16.66
CA ILE A 393 -13.95 24.93 -15.45
C ILE A 393 -15.32 25.44 -15.89
N SER A 394 -16.39 24.94 -15.26
CA SER A 394 -17.72 25.55 -15.35
C SER A 394 -17.67 26.94 -14.76
N ARG A 395 -18.03 27.94 -15.54
CA ARG A 395 -18.16 29.32 -15.10
C ARG A 395 -19.48 29.56 -14.40
#